data_c5fb10b4194089aab53c07e83e805264
#
_entry.id   c5fb10b4194089aab53c07e83e805264
#
_cell.length_a   1.000
_cell.length_b   1.000
_cell.length_c   1.000
_cell.angle_alpha   90.00
_cell.angle_beta   90.00
_cell.angle_gamma   90.00
#
_symmetry.space_group_name_H-M   'P 1'
#
loop_
_entity.id
_entity.type
_entity.pdbx_description
1 polymer ?
#
loop_
_entity_poly.entity_id
_entity_poly.type
_entity_poly.pdbx_seq_one_letter_code
_entity_poly.pdbx_strand_id
1 'polypeptide(L)'
;MTTPVSHVPRKRTRAAKIPPGVYPVFAAKDAVRLLRALNDPEIIAQAALVIVSKAEELRSAVLSHVERLENAARLSDLGEVFDQAHEIRGLAGCAGLAATGRIANILCKYLDAMGRAGALPEQTVVALHLDAIARAAHAEDEATRLGDTVANELAALVDKKLSEINDSARL
;
A
#
# COMPACT_ATOMS: atom_id res chain seq x y z
N MET A 1 39.96 4.18 -2.18
CA MET A 1 39.52 4.67 -0.87
C MET A 1 37.99 4.53 -0.85
N THR A 2 37.50 3.43 -0.29
CA THR A 2 36.07 3.08 -0.22
C THR A 2 35.57 3.57 1.14
N THR A 3 34.68 4.57 1.14
CA THR A 3 33.98 5.04 2.32
C THR A 3 32.93 4.02 2.77
N PRO A 4 32.91 3.58 4.02
CA PRO A 4 31.90 2.67 4.52
C PRO A 4 30.54 3.39 4.61
N VAL A 5 29.53 2.80 3.98
CA VAL A 5 28.13 3.23 4.14
C VAL A 5 27.72 2.98 5.60
N SER A 6 27.46 4.05 6.31
CA SER A 6 27.00 4.01 7.70
C SER A 6 25.59 3.41 7.76
N HIS A 7 25.50 2.20 8.26
CA HIS A 7 24.24 1.53 8.53
C HIS A 7 23.60 2.15 9.78
N VAL A 8 22.63 3.04 9.59
CA VAL A 8 21.82 3.56 10.69
C VAL A 8 20.83 2.49 11.13
N PRO A 9 20.92 1.92 12.34
CA PRO A 9 19.95 0.92 12.79
C PRO A 9 18.58 1.59 12.97
N ARG A 10 17.59 1.15 12.16
CA ARG A 10 16.18 1.51 12.37
C ARG A 10 15.81 1.12 13.81
N LYS A 11 15.45 2.09 14.63
CA LYS A 11 14.81 1.84 15.93
C LYS A 11 13.56 1.01 15.65
N ARG A 12 13.56 -0.27 16.04
CA ARG A 12 12.35 -1.08 16.10
C ARG A 12 11.33 -0.31 16.92
N THR A 13 10.30 0.21 16.29
CA THR A 13 9.11 0.72 16.99
C THR A 13 8.54 -0.45 17.78
N ARG A 14 8.81 -0.49 19.07
CA ARG A 14 8.14 -1.40 19.98
C ARG A 14 6.65 -1.14 19.82
N ALA A 15 5.89 -2.18 19.48
CA ALA A 15 4.43 -2.11 19.55
C ALA A 15 4.07 -1.54 20.93
N ALA A 16 3.52 -0.34 20.96
CA ALA A 16 3.09 0.27 22.21
C ALA A 16 1.91 -0.58 22.72
N LYS A 17 2.12 -1.28 23.85
CA LYS A 17 1.00 -1.88 24.58
C LYS A 17 0.17 -0.72 25.13
N ILE A 18 -0.95 -0.42 24.47
CA ILE A 18 -1.90 0.57 24.98
C ILE A 18 -2.59 -0.05 26.20
N PRO A 19 -2.54 0.60 27.38
CA PRO A 19 -3.16 0.07 28.57
C PRO A 19 -4.68 -0.15 28.35
N PRO A 20 -5.27 -1.21 28.91
CA PRO A 20 -6.72 -1.39 28.87
C PRO A 20 -7.38 -0.17 29.53
N GLY A 21 -8.35 0.44 28.85
CA GLY A 21 -9.04 1.66 29.31
C GLY A 21 -8.71 2.95 28.53
N VAL A 22 -7.70 2.93 27.65
CA VAL A 22 -7.37 4.09 26.77
C VAL A 22 -8.20 4.09 25.49
N TYR A 23 -8.83 2.97 25.12
CA TYR A 23 -9.75 2.94 24.00
C TYR A 23 -11.09 3.59 24.38
N PRO A 24 -11.69 4.40 23.48
CA PRO A 24 -13.02 4.92 23.71
C PRO A 24 -13.99 3.74 23.90
N VAL A 25 -14.51 3.59 25.12
CA VAL A 25 -15.52 2.57 25.43
C VAL A 25 -16.87 3.18 25.08
N PHE A 26 -17.47 2.71 24.00
CA PHE A 26 -18.85 3.07 23.67
C PHE A 26 -19.80 2.34 24.61
N ALA A 27 -20.79 3.03 25.16
CA ALA A 27 -21.89 2.37 25.88
C ALA A 27 -22.57 1.37 24.90
N ALA A 28 -23.02 0.23 25.43
CA ALA A 28 -23.60 -0.81 24.56
C ALA A 28 -24.76 -0.29 23.67
N LYS A 29 -25.57 0.63 24.18
CA LYS A 29 -26.64 1.32 23.42
C LYS A 29 -26.10 2.13 22.24
N ASP A 30 -24.94 2.76 22.39
CA ASP A 30 -24.32 3.59 21.35
C ASP A 30 -23.62 2.71 20.31
N ALA A 31 -23.02 1.58 20.72
CA ALA A 31 -22.48 0.58 19.81
C ALA A 31 -23.56 -0.03 18.91
N VAL A 32 -24.73 -0.36 19.45
CA VAL A 32 -25.89 -0.85 18.67
C VAL A 32 -26.40 0.22 17.70
N ARG A 33 -26.47 1.48 18.16
CA ARG A 33 -26.89 2.61 17.33
C ARG A 33 -25.90 2.84 16.17
N LEU A 34 -24.59 2.78 16.45
CA LEU A 34 -23.54 2.91 15.45
C LEU A 34 -23.62 1.77 14.42
N LEU A 35 -23.77 0.51 14.87
CA LEU A 35 -23.91 -0.64 13.99
C LEU A 35 -25.14 -0.52 13.06
N ARG A 36 -26.28 -0.01 13.58
CA ARG A 36 -27.46 0.25 12.74
C ARG A 36 -27.17 1.32 11.71
N ALA A 37 -26.55 2.44 12.10
CA ALA A 37 -26.19 3.51 11.18
C ALA A 37 -25.22 3.04 10.08
N LEU A 38 -24.23 2.23 10.42
CA LEU A 38 -23.26 1.67 9.46
C LEU A 38 -23.89 0.67 8.48
N ASN A 39 -25.06 0.08 8.81
CA ASN A 39 -25.79 -0.82 7.93
C ASN A 39 -27.04 -0.16 7.31
N ASP A 40 -27.25 1.13 7.54
CA ASP A 40 -28.36 1.88 6.96
C ASP A 40 -28.09 2.17 5.48
N PRO A 41 -28.96 1.69 4.55
CA PRO A 41 -28.75 1.89 3.13
C PRO A 41 -28.68 3.36 2.71
N GLU A 42 -29.42 4.26 3.39
CA GLU A 42 -29.41 5.69 3.10
C GLU A 42 -28.08 6.33 3.49
N ILE A 43 -27.54 5.97 4.66
CA ILE A 43 -26.24 6.45 5.12
C ILE A 43 -25.12 5.92 4.20
N ILE A 44 -25.19 4.65 3.80
CA ILE A 44 -24.24 4.05 2.86
C ILE A 44 -24.32 4.78 1.51
N ALA A 45 -25.49 5.06 0.98
CA ALA A 45 -25.68 5.78 -0.26
C ALA A 45 -25.13 7.22 -0.18
N GLN A 46 -25.40 7.93 0.91
CA GLN A 46 -24.84 9.27 1.14
C GLN A 46 -23.31 9.25 1.22
N ALA A 47 -22.73 8.29 1.93
CA ALA A 47 -21.27 8.12 2.00
C ALA A 47 -20.68 7.84 0.61
N ALA A 48 -21.31 6.99 -0.19
CA ALA A 48 -20.89 6.71 -1.56
C ALA A 48 -20.93 7.97 -2.43
N LEU A 49 -21.96 8.81 -2.33
CA LEU A 49 -22.04 10.07 -3.06
C LEU A 49 -20.92 11.05 -2.66
N VAL A 50 -20.57 11.11 -1.38
CA VAL A 50 -19.43 11.93 -0.93
C VAL A 50 -18.11 11.43 -1.52
N ILE A 51 -17.88 10.11 -1.53
CA ILE A 51 -16.68 9.52 -2.14
C ILE A 51 -16.62 9.87 -3.63
N VAL A 52 -17.73 9.68 -4.37
CA VAL A 52 -17.80 10.02 -5.80
C VAL A 52 -17.53 11.50 -6.04
N SER A 53 -18.09 12.41 -5.21
CA SER A 53 -17.85 13.85 -5.33
C SER A 53 -16.40 14.28 -5.08
N LYS A 54 -15.62 13.44 -4.41
CA LYS A 54 -14.21 13.65 -4.10
C LYS A 54 -13.24 12.85 -4.97
N ALA A 55 -13.75 12.06 -5.91
CA ALA A 55 -12.93 11.14 -6.70
C ALA A 55 -11.78 11.85 -7.44
N GLU A 56 -12.04 13.00 -8.07
CA GLU A 56 -10.99 13.77 -8.77
C GLU A 56 -9.92 14.33 -7.83
N GLU A 57 -10.32 14.81 -6.67
CA GLU A 57 -9.39 15.32 -5.66
C GLU A 57 -8.50 14.16 -5.13
N LEU A 58 -9.11 13.00 -4.89
CA LEU A 58 -8.39 11.79 -4.48
C LEU A 58 -7.49 11.27 -5.60
N ARG A 59 -7.93 11.32 -6.87
CA ARG A 59 -7.11 10.96 -8.02
C ARG A 59 -5.87 11.83 -8.12
N SER A 60 -6.03 13.15 -8.00
CA SER A 60 -4.90 14.08 -7.94
C SER A 60 -3.93 13.77 -6.80
N ALA A 61 -4.45 13.43 -5.63
CA ALA A 61 -3.61 13.03 -4.50
C ALA A 61 -2.83 11.74 -4.79
N VAL A 62 -3.47 10.72 -5.38
CA VAL A 62 -2.79 9.48 -5.80
C VAL A 62 -1.68 9.79 -6.80
N LEU A 63 -1.92 10.62 -7.82
CA LEU A 63 -0.89 11.00 -8.80
C LEU A 63 0.30 11.71 -8.15
N SER A 64 0.05 12.58 -7.18
CA SER A 64 1.12 13.23 -6.41
C SER A 64 1.94 12.22 -5.60
N HIS A 65 1.31 11.18 -5.03
CA HIS A 65 2.03 10.11 -4.37
C HIS A 65 2.82 9.23 -5.35
N VAL A 66 2.32 9.01 -6.57
CA VAL A 66 3.06 8.31 -7.63
C VAL A 66 4.34 9.07 -8.02
N GLU A 67 4.28 10.38 -8.21
CA GLU A 67 5.46 11.20 -8.49
C GLU A 67 6.50 11.12 -7.36
N ARG A 68 6.06 11.16 -6.10
CA ARG A 68 6.96 11.01 -4.95
C ARG A 68 7.56 9.61 -4.88
N LEU A 69 6.78 8.58 -5.18
CA LEU A 69 7.22 7.20 -5.26
C LEU A 69 8.35 7.02 -6.28
N GLU A 70 8.19 7.59 -7.48
CA GLU A 70 9.22 7.56 -8.52
C GLU A 70 10.48 8.32 -8.10
N ASN A 71 10.33 9.46 -7.43
CA ASN A 71 11.46 10.25 -6.92
C ASN A 71 12.22 9.48 -5.83
N ALA A 72 11.51 8.87 -4.89
CA ALA A 72 12.10 8.04 -3.84
C ALA A 72 12.90 6.87 -4.42
N ALA A 73 12.37 6.23 -5.46
CA ALA A 73 13.04 5.14 -6.15
C ALA A 73 14.33 5.59 -6.83
N ARG A 74 14.34 6.76 -7.47
CA ARG A 74 15.57 7.34 -8.06
C ARG A 74 16.64 7.61 -7.03
N LEU A 75 16.26 7.97 -5.81
CA LEU A 75 17.15 8.19 -4.68
C LEU A 75 17.51 6.90 -3.92
N SER A 76 16.95 5.76 -4.35
CA SER A 76 17.10 4.45 -3.67
C SER A 76 16.65 4.48 -2.21
N ASP A 77 15.70 5.35 -1.86
CA ASP A 77 15.09 5.42 -0.53
C ASP A 77 13.92 4.43 -0.41
N LEU A 78 14.25 3.20 -0.05
CA LEU A 78 13.25 2.12 0.11
C LEU A 78 12.23 2.40 1.22
N GLY A 79 12.57 3.25 2.21
CA GLY A 79 11.65 3.66 3.26
C GLY A 79 10.54 4.53 2.67
N GLU A 80 10.94 5.57 1.95
CA GLU A 80 10.00 6.47 1.30
C GLU A 80 9.21 5.75 0.19
N VAL A 81 9.84 4.83 -0.57
CA VAL A 81 9.13 3.97 -1.53
C VAL A 81 8.01 3.19 -0.85
N PHE A 82 8.26 2.60 0.32
CA PHE A 82 7.23 1.89 1.07
C PHE A 82 6.13 2.84 1.55
N ASP A 83 6.48 3.99 2.10
CA ASP A 83 5.52 4.94 2.66
C ASP A 83 4.60 5.49 1.55
N GLN A 84 5.15 5.87 0.40
CA GLN A 84 4.35 6.36 -0.73
C GLN A 84 3.47 5.25 -1.34
N ALA A 85 3.97 4.02 -1.48
CA ALA A 85 3.16 2.89 -1.92
C ALA A 85 2.02 2.58 -0.94
N HIS A 86 2.24 2.75 0.36
CA HIS A 86 1.22 2.59 1.39
C HIS A 86 0.09 3.62 1.27
N GLU A 87 0.43 4.89 1.03
CA GLU A 87 -0.54 5.97 0.79
C GLU A 87 -1.37 5.70 -0.48
N ILE A 88 -0.71 5.33 -1.59
CA ILE A 88 -1.39 4.95 -2.84
C ILE A 88 -2.37 3.81 -2.58
N ARG A 89 -1.95 2.76 -1.89
CA ARG A 89 -2.82 1.63 -1.53
C ARG A 89 -4.09 2.07 -0.79
N GLY A 90 -3.95 3.03 0.13
CA GLY A 90 -5.06 3.53 0.94
C GLY A 90 -6.05 4.39 0.17
N LEU A 91 -5.58 5.21 -0.76
CA LEU A 91 -6.38 6.22 -1.46
C LEU A 91 -6.96 5.72 -2.79
N ALA A 92 -6.25 4.85 -3.49
CA ALA A 92 -6.54 4.49 -4.88
C ALA A 92 -7.95 3.89 -5.07
N GLY A 93 -8.42 3.08 -4.13
CA GLY A 93 -9.76 2.50 -4.21
C GLY A 93 -10.87 3.56 -4.21
N CYS A 94 -10.74 4.59 -3.37
CA CYS A 94 -11.69 5.71 -3.30
C CYS A 94 -11.56 6.66 -4.51
N ALA A 95 -10.39 6.71 -5.14
CA ALA A 95 -10.11 7.48 -6.35
C ALA A 95 -10.59 6.78 -7.63
N GLY A 96 -11.16 5.57 -7.54
CA GLY A 96 -11.52 4.76 -8.70
C GLY A 96 -10.34 4.05 -9.37
N LEU A 97 -9.17 4.04 -8.72
CA LEU A 97 -7.91 3.48 -9.21
C LEU A 97 -7.62 2.11 -8.56
N ALA A 98 -8.52 1.13 -8.77
CA ALA A 98 -8.49 -0.15 -8.06
C ALA A 98 -7.25 -1.01 -8.38
N ALA A 99 -6.81 -1.05 -9.64
CA ALA A 99 -5.63 -1.79 -10.05
C ALA A 99 -4.35 -1.18 -9.47
N THR A 100 -4.22 0.15 -9.52
CA THR A 100 -3.11 0.90 -8.90
C THR A 100 -2.98 0.56 -7.42
N GLY A 101 -4.11 0.58 -6.68
CA GLY A 101 -4.12 0.22 -5.27
C GLY A 101 -3.70 -1.22 -4.99
N ARG A 102 -4.13 -2.17 -5.85
CA ARG A 102 -3.72 -3.58 -5.72
C ARG A 102 -2.23 -3.77 -5.98
N ILE A 103 -1.68 -3.15 -7.02
CA ILE A 103 -0.25 -3.24 -7.35
C ILE A 103 0.59 -2.61 -6.22
N ALA A 104 0.18 -1.45 -5.71
CA ALA A 104 0.83 -0.82 -4.56
C ALA A 104 0.80 -1.70 -3.30
N ASN A 105 -0.32 -2.39 -3.04
CA ASN A 105 -0.41 -3.35 -1.94
C ASN A 105 0.55 -4.54 -2.10
N ILE A 106 0.74 -5.05 -3.32
CA ILE A 106 1.69 -6.14 -3.60
C ILE A 106 3.12 -5.67 -3.32
N LEU A 107 3.48 -4.47 -3.76
CA LEU A 107 4.78 -3.86 -3.48
C LEU A 107 5.01 -3.71 -1.97
N CYS A 108 4.03 -3.19 -1.23
CA CYS A 108 4.14 -3.07 0.23
C CYS A 108 4.37 -4.43 0.90
N LYS A 109 3.64 -5.47 0.49
CA LYS A 109 3.82 -6.83 1.02
C LYS A 109 5.22 -7.37 0.74
N TYR A 110 5.74 -7.15 -0.47
CA TYR A 110 7.08 -7.57 -0.86
C TYR A 110 8.15 -6.88 -0.01
N LEU A 111 8.12 -5.55 0.07
CA LEU A 111 9.09 -4.77 0.84
C LEU A 111 9.05 -5.10 2.34
N ASP A 112 7.87 -5.30 2.91
CA ASP A 112 7.69 -5.68 4.30
C ASP A 112 8.23 -7.11 4.58
N ALA A 113 8.01 -8.06 3.67
CA ALA A 113 8.53 -9.41 3.79
C ALA A 113 10.06 -9.43 3.69
N MET A 114 10.66 -8.67 2.74
CA MET A 114 12.11 -8.52 2.62
C MET A 114 12.71 -7.90 3.87
N GLY A 115 12.07 -6.84 4.41
CA GLY A 115 12.50 -6.20 5.65
C GLY A 115 12.46 -7.14 6.87
N ARG A 116 11.43 -8.00 6.96
CA ARG A 116 11.35 -9.03 8.03
C ARG A 116 12.41 -10.11 7.89
N ALA A 117 12.73 -10.51 6.67
CA ALA A 117 13.78 -11.48 6.38
C ALA A 117 15.19 -10.90 6.56
N GLY A 118 15.34 -9.58 6.75
CA GLY A 118 16.64 -8.90 6.78
C GLY A 118 17.35 -8.92 5.41
N ALA A 119 16.60 -9.18 4.33
CA ALA A 119 17.10 -9.24 2.97
C ALA A 119 16.85 -7.93 2.22
N LEU A 120 17.68 -7.65 1.22
CA LEU A 120 17.46 -6.52 0.32
C LEU A 120 16.49 -6.92 -0.79
N PRO A 121 15.51 -6.06 -1.13
CA PRO A 121 14.61 -6.32 -2.24
C PRO A 121 15.36 -6.29 -3.57
N GLU A 122 14.98 -7.17 -4.50
CA GLU A 122 15.49 -7.14 -5.85
C GLU A 122 15.05 -5.86 -6.58
N GLN A 123 16.00 -5.10 -7.07
CA GLN A 123 15.74 -3.83 -7.73
C GLN A 123 14.81 -3.97 -8.95
N THR A 124 14.97 -5.07 -9.71
CA THR A 124 14.11 -5.36 -10.86
C THR A 124 12.64 -5.56 -10.44
N VAL A 125 12.39 -6.28 -9.34
CA VAL A 125 11.03 -6.49 -8.83
C VAL A 125 10.41 -5.17 -8.40
N VAL A 126 11.16 -4.34 -7.68
CA VAL A 126 10.69 -3.00 -7.28
C VAL A 126 10.38 -2.16 -8.52
N ALA A 127 11.29 -2.08 -9.49
CA ALA A 127 11.12 -1.28 -10.70
C ALA A 127 9.89 -1.69 -11.52
N LEU A 128 9.61 -3.00 -11.65
CA LEU A 128 8.41 -3.51 -12.33
C LEU A 128 7.12 -3.03 -11.65
N HIS A 129 7.09 -3.04 -10.32
CA HIS A 129 5.93 -2.54 -9.58
C HIS A 129 5.74 -1.03 -9.74
N LEU A 130 6.83 -0.26 -9.70
CA LEU A 130 6.80 1.19 -9.89
C LEU A 130 6.26 1.57 -11.26
N ASP A 131 6.77 0.95 -12.33
CA ASP A 131 6.30 1.16 -13.71
C ASP A 131 4.81 0.79 -13.84
N ALA A 132 4.40 -0.33 -13.26
CA ALA A 132 3.01 -0.76 -13.30
C ALA A 132 2.07 0.17 -12.51
N ILE A 133 2.49 0.67 -11.33
CA ILE A 133 1.74 1.65 -10.54
C ILE A 133 1.56 2.95 -11.35
N ALA A 134 2.66 3.48 -11.92
CA ALA A 134 2.62 4.72 -12.69
C ALA A 134 1.70 4.59 -13.91
N ARG A 135 1.82 3.51 -14.69
CA ARG A 135 0.96 3.27 -15.86
C ARG A 135 -0.50 3.11 -15.49
N ALA A 136 -0.80 2.33 -14.44
CA ALA A 136 -2.17 2.13 -13.99
C ALA A 136 -2.80 3.44 -13.49
N ALA A 137 -2.07 4.27 -12.76
CA ALA A 137 -2.57 5.54 -12.23
C ALA A 137 -2.89 6.57 -13.33
N HIS A 138 -2.18 6.52 -14.47
CA HIS A 138 -2.40 7.41 -15.62
C HIS A 138 -3.35 6.83 -16.68
N ALA A 139 -3.78 5.58 -16.54
CA ALA A 139 -4.73 4.98 -17.49
C ALA A 139 -6.09 5.67 -17.41
N GLU A 140 -6.68 5.96 -18.59
CA GLU A 140 -8.01 6.59 -18.69
C GLU A 140 -9.13 5.64 -18.24
N ASP A 141 -8.96 4.35 -18.52
CA ASP A 141 -9.89 3.28 -18.12
C ASP A 141 -9.13 2.20 -17.34
N GLU A 142 -9.06 2.40 -16.03
CA GLU A 142 -8.37 1.50 -15.12
C GLU A 142 -9.14 0.19 -14.84
N ALA A 143 -10.44 0.19 -15.04
CA ALA A 143 -11.28 -1.01 -14.89
C ALA A 143 -11.02 -2.06 -15.99
N THR A 144 -9.99 -1.86 -16.81
CA THR A 144 -9.64 -2.78 -17.87
C THR A 144 -9.10 -4.10 -17.31
N ARG A 145 -9.39 -5.20 -18.01
CA ARG A 145 -8.86 -6.56 -17.74
C ARG A 145 -7.32 -6.57 -17.66
N LEU A 146 -6.65 -5.58 -18.26
CA LEU A 146 -5.19 -5.46 -18.28
C LEU A 146 -4.63 -5.16 -16.88
N GLY A 147 -5.22 -4.21 -16.16
CA GLY A 147 -4.79 -3.87 -14.79
C GLY A 147 -4.90 -5.05 -13.83
N ASP A 148 -5.97 -5.85 -13.95
CA ASP A 148 -6.16 -7.08 -13.19
C ASP A 148 -5.11 -8.14 -13.53
N THR A 149 -4.84 -8.33 -14.82
CA THR A 149 -3.82 -9.27 -15.28
C THR A 149 -2.45 -8.89 -14.77
N VAL A 150 -2.04 -7.62 -14.91
CA VAL A 150 -0.75 -7.14 -14.41
C VAL A 150 -0.62 -7.33 -12.90
N ALA A 151 -1.65 -7.00 -12.13
CA ALA A 151 -1.63 -7.19 -10.68
C ALA A 151 -1.47 -8.68 -10.30
N ASN A 152 -2.13 -9.59 -11.01
CA ASN A 152 -2.01 -11.02 -10.75
C ASN A 152 -0.61 -11.57 -11.10
N GLU A 153 -0.03 -11.15 -12.22
CA GLU A 153 1.32 -11.55 -12.61
C GLU A 153 2.38 -11.03 -11.62
N LEU A 154 2.24 -9.79 -11.15
CA LEU A 154 3.13 -9.24 -10.14
C LEU A 154 2.98 -9.95 -8.78
N ALA A 155 1.76 -10.35 -8.41
CA ALA A 155 1.54 -11.14 -7.21
C ALA A 155 2.22 -12.51 -7.31
N ALA A 156 2.09 -13.21 -8.44
CA ALA A 156 2.75 -14.49 -8.67
C ALA A 156 4.29 -14.36 -8.65
N LEU A 157 4.84 -13.29 -9.20
CA LEU A 157 6.27 -12.98 -9.14
C LEU A 157 6.74 -12.81 -7.69
N VAL A 158 6.01 -12.04 -6.89
CA VAL A 158 6.33 -11.80 -5.48
C VAL A 158 6.26 -13.11 -4.68
N ASP A 159 5.21 -13.91 -4.85
CA ASP A 159 5.05 -15.17 -4.16
C ASP A 159 6.23 -16.13 -4.46
N LYS A 160 6.64 -16.19 -5.73
CA LYS A 160 7.83 -16.97 -6.13
C LYS A 160 9.09 -16.47 -5.44
N LYS A 161 9.32 -15.15 -5.42
CA LYS A 161 10.51 -14.55 -4.79
C LYS A 161 10.56 -14.79 -3.28
N LEU A 162 9.41 -14.71 -2.63
CA LEU A 162 9.32 -14.98 -1.19
C LEU A 162 9.53 -16.46 -0.86
N SER A 163 9.11 -17.40 -1.71
CA SER A 163 9.40 -18.81 -1.53
C SER A 163 10.89 -19.12 -1.65
N GLU A 164 11.59 -18.54 -2.64
CA GLU A 164 13.04 -18.68 -2.82
C GLU A 164 13.83 -18.25 -1.57
N ILE A 165 13.41 -17.16 -0.92
CA ILE A 165 14.05 -16.67 0.32
C ILE A 165 13.80 -17.63 1.50
N ASN A 166 12.57 -18.11 1.65
CA ASN A 166 12.22 -19.02 2.74
C ASN A 166 12.96 -20.36 2.63
N ASP A 167 13.17 -20.84 1.41
CA ASP A 167 13.92 -22.09 1.17
C ASP A 167 15.41 -21.88 1.43
N SER A 168 15.97 -20.73 1.07
CA SER A 168 17.37 -20.39 1.36
C SER A 168 17.65 -20.21 2.86
N ALA A 169 16.65 -19.80 3.64
CA ALA A 169 16.79 -19.63 5.09
C ALA A 169 16.69 -20.95 5.89
N ARG A 170 16.31 -22.05 5.24
CA ARG A 170 16.19 -23.40 5.85
C ARG A 170 17.43 -24.27 5.66
N LEU A 171 18.38 -23.83 4.84
CA LEU A 171 19.65 -24.49 4.56
C LEU A 171 20.79 -23.93 5.42
#